data_942563d1b2315bd3f49534d3913b70e5
#
_entry.id   942563d1b2315bd3f49534d3913b70e5
#
_cell.length_a   1.000
_cell.length_b   1.000
_cell.length_c   1.000
_cell.angle_alpha   90.00
_cell.angle_beta   90.00
_cell.angle_gamma   90.00
#
_symmetry.space_group_name_H-M   'P 1'
#
loop_
_entity.id
_entity.type
_entity.pdbx_description
1 polymer ?
#
loop_
_entity_poly.entity_id
_entity_poly.type
_entity_poly.pdbx_seq_one_letter_code
_entity_poly.pdbx_strand_id
1 'polypeptide(L)'
;MRRIRNGLLAGVVGVIGAPVEAAELPGERKAGAGDHVRVCSDPGKGFFVIPGTETCLRVSGRARFEAAFQNAYSRNSAGDTGGYQGRARLNFDARTKTDHGALRGFVRLDMGSRTGFATMHAGALNRIGNTFPATGVDTAGRVQQQMTLDKAFVQFSGLTAGRASSFFDFYAHDFEFIVASLGSNVASTNLAAYTAKLGKGFSATLSVEDPHFRHTPIYFSQLARPPVPGLDGGFAPRPVAPVFVGYGADGAPTGIGFVDSAQRSRLPDLVGVLRYDDTWGAVQGSAALHEVSPGALDRDAYLGTNLGAPATPANSRDAGRAPSAYGWAVQGGVKVNLPSGPGDTLYLQAAYGAGTALYTGLPAYNGPYAQSATAIQGAPFTQFLNDAVLNPLTNRLELSTSFSGTISLLHYWTPSVRSAAFASYGEMAFAPGARLAQGLASRVTGTGPGEPGTRFFALNQVLRDSYRFLIGANLIWSPTKEFDIGLEAIYTRTGLQSGRVLDLSRFPNQTAAFVNNPANAVATVSGVDAVQVRARVQRDF
;
A
#
# COMPACT_ATOMS: atom_id res chain seq x y z
N MET A 1 12.42 -11.51 42.53
CA MET A 1 13.22 -11.40 41.30
C MET A 1 12.72 -10.23 40.45
N ARG A 2 13.11 -9.04 40.87
CA ARG A 2 12.64 -7.76 40.27
C ARG A 2 13.81 -6.78 40.35
N ARG A 3 14.79 -6.90 39.46
CA ARG A 3 15.88 -5.89 39.27
C ARG A 3 16.83 -6.41 38.18
N ILE A 4 16.48 -6.28 36.92
CA ILE A 4 17.35 -6.17 35.73
C ILE A 4 16.46 -5.75 34.55
N ARG A 5 16.02 -4.51 34.50
CA ARG A 5 15.29 -3.95 33.34
C ARG A 5 15.62 -2.51 32.98
N ASN A 6 16.56 -1.88 33.70
CA ASN A 6 16.88 -0.45 33.49
C ASN A 6 18.31 -0.18 33.03
N GLY A 7 19.01 -1.17 32.46
CA GLY A 7 20.45 -1.04 32.13
C GLY A 7 20.80 -0.86 30.65
N LEU A 8 19.84 -0.89 29.71
CA LEU A 8 20.15 -0.96 28.27
C LEU A 8 19.86 0.31 27.46
N LEU A 9 19.37 1.36 28.08
CA LEU A 9 19.10 2.66 27.41
C LEU A 9 20.16 3.74 27.64
N ALA A 10 21.17 3.49 28.49
CA ALA A 10 22.19 4.46 28.81
C ALA A 10 23.53 4.26 28.07
N GLY A 11 23.65 3.27 27.21
CA GLY A 11 24.91 2.85 26.57
C GLY A 11 25.24 3.44 25.20
N VAL A 12 24.35 4.21 24.57
CA VAL A 12 24.53 4.64 23.15
C VAL A 12 25.00 6.10 23.00
N VAL A 13 25.12 6.85 24.06
CA VAL A 13 25.50 8.29 23.98
C VAL A 13 26.99 8.55 24.17
N GLY A 14 27.82 7.54 24.40
CA GLY A 14 29.21 7.69 24.85
C GLY A 14 30.33 7.50 23.81
N VAL A 15 30.07 7.40 22.52
CA VAL A 15 31.13 7.16 21.51
C VAL A 15 31.05 8.19 20.36
N ILE A 16 31.14 9.47 20.69
CA ILE A 16 31.42 10.50 19.68
C ILE A 16 32.57 11.34 20.21
N GLY A 17 33.79 10.87 19.97
CA GLY A 17 34.97 11.63 20.45
C GLY A 17 36.33 11.06 20.03
N ALA A 18 36.40 10.23 18.98
CA ALA A 18 37.69 9.93 18.34
C ALA A 18 37.66 10.41 16.89
N PRO A 19 38.67 11.16 16.41
CA PRO A 19 38.80 11.44 14.99
C PRO A 19 39.06 10.12 14.29
N VAL A 20 38.03 9.61 13.56
CA VAL A 20 38.24 8.52 12.62
C VAL A 20 38.92 9.16 11.42
N GLU A 21 40.21 8.91 11.26
CA GLU A 21 40.90 9.18 10.00
C GLU A 21 40.16 8.36 8.92
N ALA A 22 39.44 9.08 8.07
CA ALA A 22 38.82 8.47 6.89
C ALA A 22 39.98 7.94 6.03
N ALA A 23 39.91 6.66 5.63
CA ALA A 23 40.82 6.07 4.67
C ALA A 23 40.90 7.00 3.44
N GLU A 24 42.12 7.50 3.17
CA GLU A 24 42.37 8.38 2.04
C GLU A 24 41.95 7.68 0.75
N LEU A 25 41.06 8.34 0.00
CA LEU A 25 40.77 7.97 -1.37
C LEU A 25 42.07 8.01 -2.18
N PRO A 26 42.33 7.07 -3.10
CA PRO A 26 43.51 7.10 -3.95
C PRO A 26 43.65 8.48 -4.59
N GLY A 27 44.83 9.08 -4.46
CA GLY A 27 45.11 10.45 -4.78
C GLY A 27 44.53 10.93 -6.11
N GLU A 28 44.04 12.15 -6.11
CA GLU A 28 43.51 12.86 -7.28
C GLU A 28 44.51 12.77 -8.44
N ARG A 29 44.18 12.00 -9.45
CA ARG A 29 44.79 12.19 -10.78
C ARG A 29 44.37 13.58 -11.23
N LYS A 30 45.32 14.52 -11.32
CA LYS A 30 45.08 15.79 -12.02
C LYS A 30 44.59 15.44 -13.43
N ALA A 31 43.31 15.72 -13.68
CA ALA A 31 42.72 15.60 -15.00
C ALA A 31 43.54 16.50 -15.96
N GLY A 32 43.97 15.94 -17.07
CA GLY A 32 44.66 16.71 -18.11
C GLY A 32 43.75 17.83 -18.61
N ALA A 33 44.32 18.90 -19.13
CA ALA A 33 43.65 20.16 -19.52
C ALA A 33 42.60 20.03 -20.67
N GLY A 34 42.10 18.84 -20.98
CA GLY A 34 41.14 18.55 -22.06
C GLY A 34 39.85 17.83 -21.65
N ASP A 35 39.72 17.33 -20.40
CA ASP A 35 38.62 16.43 -20.00
C ASP A 35 37.57 17.11 -19.10
N HIS A 36 37.15 18.33 -19.38
CA HIS A 36 36.08 18.97 -18.64
C HIS A 36 34.72 18.58 -19.18
N VAL A 37 33.89 17.93 -18.35
CA VAL A 37 32.48 17.71 -18.66
C VAL A 37 31.81 19.07 -18.87
N ARG A 38 31.26 19.33 -20.05
CA ARG A 38 30.56 20.58 -20.37
C ARG A 38 29.27 20.63 -19.55
N VAL A 39 29.13 21.66 -18.68
CA VAL A 39 27.97 21.88 -17.85
C VAL A 39 26.85 22.53 -18.68
N CYS A 40 25.61 22.05 -18.49
CA CYS A 40 24.42 22.68 -19.05
C CYS A 40 23.93 23.82 -18.15
N SER A 41 23.69 24.99 -18.72
CA SER A 41 23.13 26.16 -18.00
C SER A 41 21.61 26.16 -17.90
N ASP A 42 20.91 25.65 -18.92
CA ASP A 42 19.46 25.83 -19.12
C ASP A 42 18.57 24.91 -18.25
N PRO A 43 18.84 23.60 -18.02
CA PRO A 43 17.96 22.76 -17.22
C PRO A 43 18.20 22.85 -15.70
N GLY A 44 19.14 23.67 -15.25
CA GLY A 44 19.45 23.85 -13.83
C GLY A 44 20.77 23.25 -13.38
N LYS A 45 21.07 23.33 -12.08
CA LYS A 45 22.34 22.85 -11.51
C LYS A 45 22.48 21.33 -11.59
N GLY A 46 23.71 20.85 -11.80
CA GLY A 46 24.06 19.42 -11.81
C GLY A 46 23.80 18.70 -13.12
N PHE A 47 23.39 19.41 -14.18
CA PHE A 47 23.29 18.85 -15.53
C PHE A 47 24.59 19.03 -16.33
N PHE A 48 24.96 18.00 -17.08
CA PHE A 48 26.10 18.00 -17.99
C PHE A 48 25.68 17.50 -19.37
N VAL A 49 26.36 17.98 -20.41
CA VAL A 49 26.08 17.61 -21.79
C VAL A 49 26.60 16.20 -22.06
N ILE A 50 25.78 15.34 -22.65
CA ILE A 50 26.24 14.06 -23.18
C ILE A 50 27.06 14.34 -24.43
N PRO A 51 28.35 13.92 -24.48
CA PRO A 51 29.21 14.20 -25.64
C PRO A 51 28.58 13.76 -26.96
N GLY A 52 28.67 14.60 -27.99
CA GLY A 52 28.09 14.35 -29.31
C GLY A 52 26.60 14.56 -29.45
N THR A 53 25.94 15.12 -28.40
CA THR A 53 24.51 15.40 -28.40
C THR A 53 24.19 16.78 -27.82
N GLU A 54 22.93 17.25 -27.96
CA GLU A 54 22.40 18.44 -27.29
C GLU A 54 21.69 18.10 -25.98
N THR A 55 21.76 16.85 -25.56
CA THR A 55 21.07 16.35 -24.37
C THR A 55 21.86 16.64 -23.10
N CYS A 56 21.20 17.26 -22.14
CA CYS A 56 21.69 17.49 -20.80
C CYS A 56 21.23 16.35 -19.85
N LEU A 57 22.16 15.68 -19.21
CA LEU A 57 21.90 14.60 -18.28
C LEU A 57 22.27 15.01 -16.85
N ARG A 58 21.40 14.71 -15.89
CA ARG A 58 21.72 14.76 -14.47
C ARG A 58 21.61 13.36 -13.87
N VAL A 59 22.66 12.94 -13.17
CA VAL A 59 22.66 11.75 -12.32
C VAL A 59 22.57 12.23 -10.88
N SER A 60 21.67 11.63 -10.10
CA SER A 60 21.50 11.91 -8.69
C SER A 60 21.04 10.66 -7.97
N GLY A 61 21.16 10.64 -6.66
CA GLY A 61 20.82 9.42 -5.96
C GLY A 61 20.74 9.60 -4.46
N ARG A 62 20.60 8.45 -3.80
CA ARG A 62 20.45 8.36 -2.36
C ARG A 62 21.02 7.04 -1.87
N ALA A 63 21.78 7.09 -0.79
CA ALA A 63 22.10 5.93 0.03
C ALA A 63 21.44 6.08 1.39
N ARG A 64 20.80 5.02 1.90
CA ARG A 64 20.03 5.07 3.14
C ARG A 64 20.22 3.78 3.94
N PHE A 65 20.35 3.93 5.25
CA PHE A 65 20.24 2.86 6.22
C PHE A 65 19.08 3.16 7.17
N GLU A 66 18.33 2.14 7.52
CA GLU A 66 17.21 2.22 8.48
C GLU A 66 17.26 1.04 9.43
N ALA A 67 17.00 1.33 10.71
CA ALA A 67 16.72 0.35 11.74
C ALA A 67 15.33 0.65 12.31
N ALA A 68 14.52 -0.36 12.53
CA ALA A 68 13.17 -0.18 13.03
C ALA A 68 12.80 -1.24 14.06
N PHE A 69 11.96 -0.83 15.00
CA PHE A 69 11.35 -1.68 16.02
C PHE A 69 9.84 -1.49 15.98
N GLN A 70 9.09 -2.58 16.12
CA GLN A 70 7.63 -2.58 16.27
C GLN A 70 7.21 -3.62 17.30
N ASN A 71 6.39 -3.25 18.27
CA ASN A 71 5.85 -4.21 19.22
C ASN A 71 4.80 -5.11 18.57
N ALA A 72 4.69 -6.35 19.06
CA ALA A 72 3.64 -7.28 18.67
C ALA A 72 2.47 -7.23 19.66
N TYR A 73 1.25 -7.41 19.16
CA TYR A 73 0.04 -7.53 19.98
C TYR A 73 0.05 -8.80 20.83
N SER A 74 0.48 -9.93 20.25
CA SER A 74 0.49 -11.23 20.91
C SER A 74 1.89 -11.84 20.92
N ARG A 75 2.28 -12.44 22.05
CA ARG A 75 3.52 -13.21 22.19
C ARG A 75 3.49 -14.52 21.43
N ASN A 76 2.32 -15.09 21.17
CA ASN A 76 2.18 -16.36 20.42
C ASN A 76 2.59 -16.20 18.95
N SER A 77 2.55 -14.97 18.43
CA SER A 77 3.10 -14.62 17.13
C SER A 77 4.45 -13.95 17.26
N ALA A 78 5.11 -14.11 18.44
CA ALA A 78 6.37 -13.50 18.71
C ALA A 78 7.43 -13.94 17.70
N GLY A 79 8.09 -13.00 17.15
CA GLY A 79 9.23 -13.08 16.33
C GLY A 79 10.00 -11.83 16.35
N ASP A 80 10.71 -11.58 15.28
CA ASP A 80 11.55 -10.42 15.19
C ASP A 80 10.70 -9.17 15.32
N THR A 81 10.93 -8.41 16.36
CA THR A 81 10.32 -7.10 16.58
C THR A 81 11.18 -5.97 16.03
N GLY A 82 12.41 -6.27 15.61
CA GLY A 82 13.37 -5.36 15.02
C GLY A 82 13.81 -5.79 13.63
N GLY A 83 14.25 -4.84 12.81
CA GLY A 83 14.77 -5.11 11.47
C GLY A 83 15.62 -3.96 10.96
N TYR A 84 16.41 -4.26 9.92
CA TYR A 84 17.35 -3.34 9.30
C TYR A 84 17.16 -3.34 7.79
N GLN A 85 17.39 -2.19 7.16
CA GLN A 85 17.33 -2.05 5.72
C GLN A 85 18.43 -1.11 5.21
N GLY A 86 19.15 -1.56 4.18
CA GLY A 86 19.95 -0.70 3.31
C GLY A 86 19.18 -0.41 2.03
N ARG A 87 19.11 0.85 1.58
CA ARG A 87 18.46 1.25 0.32
C ARG A 87 19.36 2.18 -0.48
N ALA A 88 19.31 2.00 -1.80
CA ALA A 88 19.89 2.93 -2.75
C ALA A 88 18.82 3.36 -3.76
N ARG A 89 18.93 4.61 -4.22
CA ARG A 89 18.13 5.18 -5.31
C ARG A 89 19.06 5.81 -6.32
N LEU A 90 18.81 5.58 -7.60
CA LEU A 90 19.49 6.27 -8.70
C LEU A 90 18.45 6.91 -9.60
N ASN A 91 18.69 8.16 -9.97
CA ASN A 91 17.86 8.92 -10.90
C ASN A 91 18.73 9.35 -12.09
N PHE A 92 18.16 9.21 -13.27
CA PHE A 92 18.68 9.74 -14.54
C PHE A 92 17.63 10.69 -15.10
N ASP A 93 17.98 11.97 -15.26
CA ASP A 93 17.10 13.02 -15.81
C ASP A 93 17.75 13.60 -17.06
N ALA A 94 17.30 13.16 -18.21
CA ALA A 94 17.80 13.60 -19.52
C ALA A 94 16.84 14.64 -20.11
N ARG A 95 17.36 15.79 -20.54
CA ARG A 95 16.57 16.89 -21.11
C ARG A 95 17.22 17.44 -22.37
N THR A 96 16.40 17.60 -23.41
CA THR A 96 16.80 18.20 -24.68
C THR A 96 15.85 19.37 -24.96
N LYS A 97 16.41 20.52 -25.30
CA LYS A 97 15.62 21.68 -25.74
C LYS A 97 15.19 21.46 -27.18
N THR A 98 13.92 21.69 -27.47
CA THR A 98 13.36 21.61 -28.82
C THR A 98 12.50 22.85 -29.11
N ASP A 99 12.16 23.07 -30.38
CA ASP A 99 11.30 24.20 -30.80
C ASP A 99 9.89 24.12 -30.20
N HIS A 100 9.47 22.94 -29.75
CA HIS A 100 8.14 22.70 -29.15
C HIS A 100 8.19 22.57 -27.61
N GLY A 101 9.32 22.93 -26.98
CA GLY A 101 9.53 22.84 -25.54
C GLY A 101 10.57 21.78 -25.15
N ALA A 102 10.73 21.55 -23.86
CA ALA A 102 11.71 20.59 -23.37
C ALA A 102 11.20 19.15 -23.53
N LEU A 103 11.96 18.31 -24.23
CA LEU A 103 11.79 16.87 -24.21
C LEU A 103 12.57 16.30 -23.03
N ARG A 104 11.90 15.60 -22.13
CA ARG A 104 12.49 15.01 -20.94
C ARG A 104 12.28 13.51 -20.90
N GLY A 105 13.36 12.76 -20.67
CA GLY A 105 13.34 11.37 -20.26
C GLY A 105 13.78 11.24 -18.81
N PHE A 106 13.02 10.53 -17.99
CA PHE A 106 13.35 10.33 -16.57
C PHE A 106 13.28 8.85 -16.20
N VAL A 107 14.33 8.35 -15.54
CA VAL A 107 14.39 6.98 -15.02
C VAL A 107 14.80 7.04 -13.55
N ARG A 108 14.11 6.25 -12.70
CA ARG A 108 14.45 6.04 -11.30
C ARG A 108 14.50 4.55 -10.97
N LEU A 109 15.62 4.13 -10.42
CA LEU A 109 15.82 2.78 -9.89
C LEU A 109 15.90 2.84 -8.38
N ASP A 110 15.11 2.00 -7.71
CA ASP A 110 15.18 1.76 -6.27
C ASP A 110 15.74 0.36 -6.02
N MET A 111 16.73 0.27 -5.16
CA MET A 111 17.39 -0.97 -4.75
C MET A 111 17.35 -1.07 -3.23
N GLY A 112 17.16 -2.26 -2.70
CA GLY A 112 17.12 -2.47 -1.26
C GLY A 112 17.59 -3.86 -0.86
N SER A 113 18.18 -3.91 0.32
CA SER A 113 18.47 -5.15 1.04
C SER A 113 17.94 -5.00 2.46
N ARG A 114 17.14 -5.95 2.93
CA ARG A 114 16.58 -5.92 4.29
C ARG A 114 16.80 -7.22 5.01
N THR A 115 16.94 -7.14 6.33
CA THR A 115 16.95 -8.33 7.17
C THR A 115 15.56 -8.94 7.26
N GLY A 116 15.52 -10.21 7.45
CA GLY A 116 14.35 -11.04 7.62
C GLY A 116 13.69 -11.45 6.38
N PHE A 117 13.33 -12.57 6.27
CA PHE A 117 12.50 -13.36 5.78
C PHE A 117 12.73 -14.53 5.17
N ALA A 118 12.25 -15.50 5.21
CA ALA A 118 12.20 -16.46 4.18
C ALA A 118 10.98 -17.31 4.15
N THR A 119 10.86 -17.94 3.03
CA THR A 119 9.95 -19.01 2.71
C THR A 119 9.92 -20.15 3.72
N MET A 120 10.91 -20.25 4.59
CA MET A 120 11.03 -21.39 5.48
C MET A 120 10.17 -21.36 6.75
N HIS A 121 9.63 -20.21 7.14
CA HIS A 121 8.78 -20.08 8.33
C HIS A 121 7.67 -19.08 8.10
N ALA A 122 6.49 -19.55 7.75
CA ALA A 122 5.31 -18.74 7.47
C ALA A 122 4.99 -17.69 8.57
N GLY A 123 5.33 -17.98 9.82
CA GLY A 123 5.15 -17.03 10.92
C GLY A 123 6.23 -15.93 11.01
N ALA A 124 7.43 -16.15 10.48
CA ALA A 124 8.52 -15.16 10.47
C ALA A 124 8.31 -14.08 9.42
N LEU A 125 7.61 -14.40 8.34
CA LEU A 125 7.28 -13.51 7.24
C LEU A 125 6.65 -12.21 7.66
N ASN A 126 5.73 -12.25 8.57
CA ASN A 126 4.93 -11.10 8.93
C ASN A 126 5.67 -10.11 9.82
N ARG A 127 6.84 -10.44 10.36
CA ARG A 127 7.44 -9.69 11.46
C ARG A 127 8.32 -8.57 11.00
N ILE A 128 9.25 -8.85 10.12
CA ILE A 128 10.09 -7.82 9.52
C ILE A 128 9.36 -7.16 8.36
N GLY A 129 8.50 -7.91 7.68
CA GLY A 129 7.58 -7.39 6.70
C GLY A 129 6.76 -6.22 7.22
N ASN A 130 6.35 -6.23 8.48
CA ASN A 130 5.59 -5.15 9.09
C ASN A 130 6.42 -3.89 9.35
N THR A 131 7.72 -4.01 9.44
CA THR A 131 8.64 -2.91 9.72
C THR A 131 9.14 -2.23 8.45
N PHE A 132 9.30 -3.00 7.38
CA PHE A 132 9.76 -2.52 6.07
C PHE A 132 8.84 -2.99 4.95
N PRO A 133 8.66 -2.17 3.90
CA PRO A 133 7.95 -2.59 2.70
C PRO A 133 8.56 -3.89 2.17
N ALA A 134 7.71 -4.89 2.00
CA ALA A 134 8.16 -6.19 1.57
C ALA A 134 8.58 -6.16 0.13
N THR A 135 9.68 -6.77 -0.25
CA THR A 135 9.83 -7.59 -1.42
C THR A 135 11.22 -7.82 -1.84
N GLY A 136 11.40 -8.72 -2.71
CA GLY A 136 12.65 -9.05 -3.33
C GLY A 136 12.96 -10.53 -3.23
N VAL A 137 13.98 -10.92 -3.93
CA VAL A 137 14.48 -12.29 -3.90
C VAL A 137 15.34 -12.46 -2.66
N ASP A 138 15.06 -13.51 -1.92
CA ASP A 138 15.88 -13.91 -0.80
C ASP A 138 17.07 -14.72 -1.30
N THR A 139 18.27 -14.23 -1.02
CA THR A 139 19.50 -14.88 -1.48
C THR A 139 19.98 -16.02 -0.58
N ALA A 140 19.44 -16.13 0.63
CA ALA A 140 19.88 -17.14 1.59
C ALA A 140 18.80 -17.57 2.58
N GLY A 141 17.52 -17.32 2.28
CA GLY A 141 16.44 -17.53 3.21
C GLY A 141 16.42 -16.57 4.40
N ARG A 142 17.20 -15.48 4.40
CA ARG A 142 17.41 -14.60 5.55
C ARG A 142 17.38 -13.11 5.22
N VAL A 143 17.69 -12.74 3.98
CA VAL A 143 17.82 -11.36 3.52
C VAL A 143 17.05 -11.21 2.22
N GLN A 144 16.19 -10.22 2.13
CA GLN A 144 15.51 -9.89 0.89
C GLN A 144 16.26 -8.78 0.17
N GLN A 145 16.53 -9.01 -1.10
CA GLN A 145 17.06 -8.02 -2.01
C GLN A 145 16.05 -7.70 -3.09
N GLN A 146 15.93 -6.44 -3.44
CA GLN A 146 15.05 -5.99 -4.51
C GLN A 146 15.75 -4.96 -5.37
N MET A 147 15.38 -4.96 -6.64
CA MET A 147 15.65 -3.89 -7.59
C MET A 147 14.36 -3.60 -8.34
N THR A 148 13.90 -2.37 -8.30
CA THR A 148 12.63 -1.96 -8.90
C THR A 148 12.83 -0.75 -9.80
N LEU A 149 12.18 -0.78 -10.96
CA LEU A 149 11.99 0.39 -11.80
C LEU A 149 10.84 1.22 -11.20
N ASP A 150 11.17 2.22 -10.38
CA ASP A 150 10.15 3.07 -9.77
C ASP A 150 9.51 4.00 -10.79
N LYS A 151 10.32 4.68 -11.62
CA LYS A 151 9.84 5.59 -12.67
C LYS A 151 10.61 5.39 -13.97
N ALA A 152 9.88 5.48 -15.08
CA ALA A 152 10.44 5.51 -16.44
C ALA A 152 9.42 6.19 -17.35
N PHE A 153 9.57 7.49 -17.60
CA PHE A 153 8.61 8.24 -18.38
C PHE A 153 9.27 9.28 -19.29
N VAL A 154 8.51 9.66 -20.30
CA VAL A 154 8.81 10.77 -21.21
C VAL A 154 7.82 11.89 -20.95
N GLN A 155 8.30 13.14 -20.96
CA GLN A 155 7.46 14.34 -20.92
C GLN A 155 7.78 15.24 -22.11
N PHE A 156 6.73 15.76 -22.76
CA PHE A 156 6.86 16.67 -23.89
C PHE A 156 5.60 17.50 -24.05
N SER A 157 5.72 18.82 -24.00
CA SER A 157 4.62 19.77 -24.30
C SER A 157 3.29 19.47 -23.60
N GLY A 158 3.32 19.15 -22.31
CA GLY A 158 2.13 18.78 -21.52
C GLY A 158 1.82 17.29 -21.50
N LEU A 159 2.32 16.50 -22.46
CA LEU A 159 2.20 15.05 -22.44
C LEU A 159 3.14 14.45 -21.39
N THR A 160 2.67 13.47 -20.64
CA THR A 160 3.47 12.56 -19.81
C THR A 160 3.08 11.13 -20.15
N ALA A 161 4.02 10.29 -20.56
CA ALA A 161 3.76 8.90 -20.90
C ALA A 161 4.83 7.98 -20.34
N GLY A 162 4.41 6.85 -19.76
CA GLY A 162 5.29 5.84 -19.17
C GLY A 162 4.94 5.57 -17.71
N ARG A 163 5.91 5.03 -16.97
CA ARG A 163 5.73 4.73 -15.54
C ARG A 163 6.03 5.97 -14.70
N ALA A 164 5.00 6.58 -14.14
CA ALA A 164 5.09 7.83 -13.38
C ALA A 164 4.17 7.80 -12.15
N SER A 165 4.27 8.79 -11.25
CA SER A 165 3.30 8.97 -10.18
C SER A 165 1.92 9.24 -10.78
N SER A 166 0.89 8.62 -10.22
CA SER A 166 -0.49 8.89 -10.61
C SER A 166 -0.82 10.38 -10.44
N PHE A 167 -1.56 10.94 -11.37
CA PHE A 167 -2.03 12.31 -11.26
C PHE A 167 -3.14 12.47 -10.21
N PHE A 168 -3.79 11.39 -9.81
CA PHE A 168 -4.75 11.42 -8.71
C PHE A 168 -4.10 11.82 -7.38
N ASP A 169 -2.86 11.37 -7.13
CA ASP A 169 -2.15 11.59 -5.88
C ASP A 169 -1.77 13.06 -5.70
N PHE A 170 -1.85 13.54 -4.45
CA PHE A 170 -1.50 14.92 -4.11
C PHE A 170 -0.36 15.00 -3.10
N TYR A 171 -0.56 14.44 -1.89
CA TYR A 171 0.49 14.39 -0.87
C TYR A 171 1.34 13.15 -1.09
N ALA A 172 2.64 13.35 -1.31
CA ALA A 172 3.59 12.26 -1.61
C ALA A 172 4.11 11.55 -0.35
N HIS A 173 3.67 11.93 0.86
CA HIS A 173 4.13 11.43 2.15
C HIS A 173 5.65 11.59 2.37
N ASP A 174 6.25 12.63 1.77
CA ASP A 174 7.71 12.84 1.80
C ASP A 174 8.22 13.27 3.18
N PHE A 175 7.35 13.68 4.09
CA PHE A 175 7.72 14.08 5.45
C PHE A 175 7.91 12.88 6.38
N GLU A 176 7.42 11.73 6.00
CA GLU A 176 7.49 10.48 6.75
C GLU A 176 8.72 9.66 6.34
N PHE A 177 9.25 8.87 7.25
CA PHE A 177 10.34 7.94 6.89
C PHE A 177 9.83 6.81 6.00
N ILE A 178 8.62 6.37 6.24
CA ILE A 178 7.87 5.47 5.38
C ILE A 178 6.52 6.11 5.09
N VAL A 179 5.91 5.72 4.00
CA VAL A 179 4.53 6.08 3.70
C VAL A 179 3.62 5.29 4.65
N ALA A 180 3.40 5.80 5.85
CA ALA A 180 2.64 5.14 6.90
C ALA A 180 1.23 5.71 7.04
N SER A 181 1.07 7.03 6.91
CA SER A 181 -0.24 7.68 6.94
C SER A 181 -1.09 7.28 5.75
N LEU A 182 -2.40 7.30 5.95
CA LEU A 182 -3.38 6.97 4.92
C LEU A 182 -3.44 8.09 3.88
N GLY A 183 -3.90 7.76 2.70
CA GLY A 183 -4.05 8.68 1.59
C GLY A 183 -3.49 8.08 0.31
N SER A 184 -4.06 8.48 -0.82
CA SER A 184 -3.63 7.97 -2.11
C SER A 184 -2.16 8.30 -2.36
N ASN A 185 -1.35 7.28 -2.45
CA ASN A 185 0.04 7.36 -2.87
C ASN A 185 0.46 6.01 -3.44
N VAL A 186 0.21 5.80 -4.71
CA VAL A 186 0.82 4.69 -5.45
C VAL A 186 2.18 5.15 -5.94
N ALA A 187 3.24 4.44 -5.59
CA ALA A 187 4.61 4.84 -5.91
C ALA A 187 4.79 5.17 -7.39
N SER A 188 4.23 4.37 -8.29
CA SER A 188 4.13 4.68 -9.72
C SER A 188 3.18 3.73 -10.43
N THR A 189 2.52 4.23 -11.46
CA THR A 189 1.67 3.46 -12.39
C THR A 189 2.11 3.71 -13.83
N ASN A 190 1.73 2.84 -14.74
CA ASN A 190 1.88 3.09 -16.17
C ASN A 190 0.73 4.00 -16.62
N LEU A 191 1.05 5.12 -17.26
CA LEU A 191 0.05 6.11 -17.63
C LEU A 191 0.39 6.85 -18.92
N ALA A 192 -0.64 7.44 -19.49
CA ALA A 192 -0.53 8.49 -20.49
C ALA A 192 -1.45 9.64 -20.07
N ALA A 193 -0.90 10.83 -19.92
CA ALA A 193 -1.61 11.99 -19.41
C ALA A 193 -1.28 13.24 -20.20
N TYR A 194 -2.26 14.14 -20.29
CA TYR A 194 -2.05 15.46 -20.85
C TYR A 194 -2.45 16.53 -19.83
N THR A 195 -1.54 17.46 -19.56
CA THR A 195 -1.74 18.58 -18.66
C THR A 195 -1.83 19.88 -19.45
N ALA A 196 -3.00 20.51 -19.44
CA ALA A 196 -3.22 21.85 -19.99
C ALA A 196 -2.99 22.91 -18.92
N LYS A 197 -2.16 23.91 -19.23
CA LYS A 197 -2.00 25.12 -18.39
C LYS A 197 -3.08 26.12 -18.78
N LEU A 198 -3.96 26.47 -17.83
CA LEU A 198 -5.09 27.36 -18.04
C LEU A 198 -4.76 28.84 -17.70
N GLY A 199 -3.55 29.10 -17.25
CA GLY A 199 -3.09 30.42 -16.81
C GLY A 199 -3.39 30.73 -15.34
N LYS A 200 -2.78 31.78 -14.80
CA LYS A 200 -2.95 32.27 -13.42
C LYS A 200 -2.81 31.16 -12.35
N GLY A 201 -1.89 30.22 -12.54
CA GLY A 201 -1.66 29.10 -11.61
C GLY A 201 -2.57 27.88 -11.81
N PHE A 202 -3.61 27.97 -12.64
CA PHE A 202 -4.51 26.86 -12.91
C PHE A 202 -3.96 25.87 -13.95
N SER A 203 -4.16 24.59 -13.70
CA SER A 203 -3.91 23.50 -14.64
C SER A 203 -5.00 22.44 -14.55
N ALA A 204 -5.26 21.77 -15.68
CA ALA A 204 -6.15 20.62 -15.76
C ALA A 204 -5.41 19.47 -16.39
N THR A 205 -5.56 18.28 -15.82
CA THR A 205 -4.94 17.05 -16.33
C THR A 205 -6.00 15.98 -16.57
N LEU A 206 -5.89 15.30 -17.71
CA LEU A 206 -6.59 14.06 -17.97
C LEU A 206 -5.55 12.95 -18.14
N SER A 207 -5.72 11.86 -17.39
CA SER A 207 -4.81 10.72 -17.38
C SER A 207 -5.59 9.42 -17.63
N VAL A 208 -4.96 8.54 -18.40
CA VAL A 208 -5.37 7.14 -18.58
C VAL A 208 -4.30 6.29 -17.88
N GLU A 209 -4.69 5.53 -16.88
CA GLU A 209 -3.78 4.84 -15.97
C GLU A 209 -4.01 3.33 -15.95
N ASP A 210 -2.95 2.55 -15.75
CA ASP A 210 -3.03 1.11 -15.61
C ASP A 210 -3.69 0.74 -14.28
N PRO A 211 -4.86 0.10 -14.29
CA PRO A 211 -5.63 -0.20 -13.09
C PRO A 211 -4.98 -1.24 -12.19
N HIS A 212 -4.04 -2.06 -12.69
CA HIS A 212 -3.41 -3.13 -11.90
C HIS A 212 -2.76 -2.64 -10.61
N PHE A 213 -2.27 -1.40 -10.59
CA PHE A 213 -1.66 -0.80 -9.40
C PHE A 213 -2.69 -0.27 -8.39
N ARG A 214 -3.97 -0.26 -8.77
CA ARG A 214 -5.09 0.24 -7.96
C ARG A 214 -6.11 -0.83 -7.60
N HIS A 215 -5.92 -2.08 -8.06
CA HIS A 215 -6.78 -3.20 -7.71
C HIS A 215 -6.55 -3.67 -6.28
N THR A 216 -7.61 -3.76 -5.48
CA THR A 216 -7.67 -4.66 -4.33
C THR A 216 -8.51 -5.89 -4.71
N PRO A 217 -8.29 -7.06 -4.10
CA PRO A 217 -9.05 -8.26 -4.48
C PRO A 217 -10.55 -8.07 -4.21
N ILE A 218 -11.39 -8.66 -5.04
CA ILE A 218 -12.77 -8.93 -4.67
C ILE A 218 -12.74 -9.94 -3.53
N TYR A 219 -13.63 -9.77 -2.55
CA TYR A 219 -13.65 -10.68 -1.42
C TYR A 219 -13.82 -12.13 -1.89
N PHE A 220 -12.95 -12.99 -1.39
CA PHE A 220 -13.03 -14.44 -1.55
C PHE A 220 -13.09 -15.10 -0.17
N SER A 221 -13.88 -16.14 -0.04
CA SER A 221 -14.21 -16.77 1.26
C SER A 221 -13.09 -17.70 1.80
N GLN A 222 -11.81 -17.39 1.54
CA GLN A 222 -10.65 -18.24 1.82
C GLN A 222 -10.69 -19.62 1.13
N LEU A 223 -11.64 -19.81 0.23
CA LEU A 223 -11.64 -20.95 -0.65
C LEU A 223 -10.62 -20.69 -1.75
N ALA A 224 -9.64 -21.55 -1.81
CA ALA A 224 -8.75 -21.64 -2.95
C ALA A 224 -9.14 -22.91 -3.70
N ARG A 225 -9.51 -22.76 -4.98
CA ARG A 225 -9.67 -23.94 -5.82
C ARG A 225 -8.32 -24.65 -5.94
N PRO A 226 -8.23 -25.96 -5.63
CA PRO A 226 -7.02 -26.73 -5.93
C PRO A 226 -6.68 -26.61 -7.42
N PRO A 227 -5.39 -26.54 -7.78
CA PRO A 227 -5.01 -26.55 -9.19
C PRO A 227 -5.53 -27.84 -9.84
N VAL A 228 -6.14 -27.69 -11.03
CA VAL A 228 -6.57 -28.84 -11.83
C VAL A 228 -5.39 -29.30 -12.66
N PRO A 229 -4.89 -30.53 -12.48
CA PRO A 229 -3.81 -31.06 -13.28
C PRO A 229 -4.16 -30.98 -14.78
N GLY A 230 -3.26 -30.34 -15.55
CA GLY A 230 -3.41 -30.20 -17.00
C GLY A 230 -4.13 -28.93 -17.48
N LEU A 231 -4.89 -28.22 -16.63
CA LEU A 231 -5.58 -26.97 -17.01
C LEU A 231 -4.87 -25.72 -16.46
N ASP A 232 -4.30 -25.79 -15.28
CA ASP A 232 -3.74 -24.63 -14.60
C ASP A 232 -2.20 -24.58 -14.62
N GLY A 233 -1.54 -25.45 -15.36
CA GLY A 233 -0.08 -25.47 -15.47
C GLY A 233 0.66 -25.64 -14.14
N GLY A 234 0.00 -26.14 -13.08
CA GLY A 234 0.59 -26.34 -11.76
C GLY A 234 0.74 -25.05 -10.92
N PHE A 235 0.08 -23.97 -11.30
CA PHE A 235 0.10 -22.71 -10.56
C PHE A 235 -0.73 -22.74 -9.27
N ALA A 236 -0.44 -21.78 -8.37
CA ALA A 236 -1.09 -21.63 -7.09
C ALA A 236 -2.64 -21.62 -7.18
N PRO A 237 -3.33 -22.09 -6.13
CA PRO A 237 -4.80 -22.09 -6.08
C PRO A 237 -5.37 -20.70 -6.37
N ARG A 238 -6.40 -20.63 -7.22
CA ARG A 238 -7.06 -19.36 -7.55
C ARG A 238 -8.01 -18.94 -6.43
N PRO A 239 -8.03 -17.68 -6.02
CA PRO A 239 -9.04 -17.18 -5.11
C PRO A 239 -10.41 -17.19 -5.79
N VAL A 240 -11.43 -17.74 -5.14
CA VAL A 240 -12.77 -17.87 -5.70
C VAL A 240 -13.84 -17.37 -4.73
N ALA A 241 -14.87 -16.72 -5.27
CA ALA A 241 -16.05 -16.27 -4.54
C ALA A 241 -17.24 -17.19 -4.86
N PRO A 242 -18.04 -17.61 -3.87
CA PRO A 242 -19.19 -18.47 -4.08
C PRO A 242 -20.36 -17.69 -4.67
N VAL A 243 -21.13 -18.35 -5.55
CA VAL A 243 -22.45 -17.90 -6.03
C VAL A 243 -23.42 -19.06 -5.97
N PHE A 244 -24.66 -18.79 -5.59
CA PHE A 244 -25.70 -19.80 -5.64
C PHE A 244 -26.13 -20.05 -7.09
N VAL A 245 -26.18 -21.31 -7.47
CA VAL A 245 -26.60 -21.75 -8.78
C VAL A 245 -27.71 -22.82 -8.62
N GLY A 246 -28.82 -22.60 -9.29
CA GLY A 246 -30.00 -23.46 -9.16
C GLY A 246 -30.76 -23.20 -7.84
N TYR A 247 -32.07 -23.19 -7.97
CA TYR A 247 -33.01 -23.02 -6.87
C TYR A 247 -34.09 -24.08 -6.95
N GLY A 248 -34.47 -24.61 -5.79
CA GLY A 248 -35.61 -25.51 -5.69
C GLY A 248 -36.95 -24.78 -5.87
N ALA A 249 -38.02 -25.52 -5.92
CA ALA A 249 -39.39 -24.97 -6.02
C ALA A 249 -39.77 -24.10 -4.80
N ASP A 250 -39.12 -24.31 -3.68
CA ASP A 250 -39.23 -23.55 -2.42
C ASP A 250 -38.34 -22.28 -2.40
N GLY A 251 -37.59 -22.02 -3.47
CA GLY A 251 -36.64 -20.90 -3.56
C GLY A 251 -35.34 -21.13 -2.82
N ALA A 252 -35.08 -22.28 -2.21
CA ALA A 252 -33.83 -22.61 -1.55
C ALA A 252 -32.72 -22.92 -2.57
N PRO A 253 -31.49 -22.44 -2.36
CA PRO A 253 -30.37 -22.76 -3.25
C PRO A 253 -30.08 -24.26 -3.29
N THR A 254 -29.95 -24.85 -4.48
CA THR A 254 -29.66 -26.27 -4.69
C THR A 254 -28.19 -26.56 -5.04
N GLY A 255 -27.39 -25.53 -5.28
CA GLY A 255 -25.98 -25.69 -5.58
C GLY A 255 -25.19 -24.40 -5.44
N ILE A 256 -23.86 -24.51 -5.34
CA ILE A 256 -22.91 -23.41 -5.34
C ILE A 256 -21.96 -23.55 -6.51
N GLY A 257 -21.79 -22.49 -7.28
CA GLY A 257 -20.69 -22.29 -8.22
C GLY A 257 -19.65 -21.33 -7.68
N PHE A 258 -18.51 -21.25 -8.33
CA PHE A 258 -17.42 -20.37 -7.92
C PHE A 258 -17.02 -19.44 -9.08
N VAL A 259 -16.83 -18.17 -8.76
CA VAL A 259 -16.31 -17.14 -9.65
C VAL A 259 -14.87 -16.84 -9.27
N ASP A 260 -13.97 -16.78 -10.25
CA ASP A 260 -12.60 -16.31 -10.03
C ASP A 260 -12.64 -14.84 -9.53
N SER A 261 -12.27 -14.63 -8.28
CA SER A 261 -12.34 -13.32 -7.62
C SER A 261 -11.12 -12.43 -7.90
N ALA A 262 -10.13 -12.91 -8.67
CA ALA A 262 -9.04 -12.07 -9.14
C ALA A 262 -9.58 -11.00 -10.09
N GLN A 263 -9.28 -9.75 -9.82
CA GLN A 263 -9.70 -8.66 -10.69
C GLN A 263 -9.02 -8.75 -12.07
N ARG A 264 -9.77 -8.42 -13.11
CA ARG A 264 -9.32 -8.37 -14.49
C ARG A 264 -9.39 -6.92 -14.98
N SER A 265 -8.33 -6.47 -15.65
CA SER A 265 -8.31 -5.17 -16.30
C SER A 265 -8.83 -5.29 -17.71
N ARG A 266 -9.99 -4.73 -17.97
CA ARG A 266 -10.59 -4.63 -19.31
C ARG A 266 -10.58 -3.20 -19.82
N LEU A 267 -10.74 -2.24 -18.91
CA LEU A 267 -10.67 -0.82 -19.17
C LEU A 267 -9.57 -0.19 -18.32
N PRO A 268 -8.88 0.83 -18.83
CA PRO A 268 -7.97 1.62 -18.02
C PRO A 268 -8.76 2.50 -17.03
N ASP A 269 -8.10 2.92 -15.96
CA ASP A 269 -8.63 3.94 -15.08
C ASP A 269 -8.56 5.31 -15.76
N LEU A 270 -9.63 6.10 -15.61
CA LEU A 270 -9.69 7.48 -16.07
C LEU A 270 -9.54 8.41 -14.87
N VAL A 271 -8.54 9.28 -14.91
CA VAL A 271 -8.24 10.23 -13.84
C VAL A 271 -8.31 11.65 -14.37
N GLY A 272 -9.15 12.46 -13.73
CA GLY A 272 -9.28 13.91 -13.99
C GLY A 272 -8.78 14.72 -12.80
N VAL A 273 -8.01 15.78 -13.04
CA VAL A 273 -7.42 16.63 -12.00
C VAL A 273 -7.57 18.10 -12.36
N LEU A 274 -7.95 18.89 -11.37
CA LEU A 274 -7.86 20.37 -11.41
C LEU A 274 -6.92 20.80 -10.29
N ARG A 275 -5.93 21.63 -10.63
CA ARG A 275 -4.93 22.10 -9.68
C ARG A 275 -4.71 23.59 -9.83
N TYR A 276 -4.55 24.24 -8.69
CA TYR A 276 -4.15 25.63 -8.57
C TYR A 276 -2.86 25.71 -7.75
N ASP A 277 -1.84 26.36 -8.29
CA ASP A 277 -0.56 26.62 -7.63
C ASP A 277 -0.33 28.11 -7.50
N ASP A 278 0.10 28.56 -6.31
CA ASP A 278 0.44 29.94 -6.00
C ASP A 278 1.62 29.98 -5.01
N THR A 279 2.09 31.17 -4.69
CA THR A 279 3.19 31.41 -3.74
C THR A 279 2.88 30.91 -2.32
N TRP A 280 1.62 30.97 -1.89
CA TRP A 280 1.19 30.48 -0.58
C TRP A 280 1.06 28.95 -0.50
N GLY A 281 0.98 28.26 -1.64
CA GLY A 281 0.81 26.80 -1.66
C GLY A 281 0.11 26.29 -2.91
N ALA A 282 -0.67 25.21 -2.74
CA ALA A 282 -1.42 24.58 -3.84
C ALA A 282 -2.73 23.96 -3.35
N VAL A 283 -3.71 23.91 -4.24
CA VAL A 283 -4.97 23.17 -4.05
C VAL A 283 -5.16 22.22 -5.22
N GLN A 284 -5.61 21.00 -4.95
CA GLN A 284 -5.90 20.02 -5.98
C GLN A 284 -7.22 19.31 -5.68
N GLY A 285 -8.04 19.16 -6.71
CA GLY A 285 -9.18 18.24 -6.75
C GLY A 285 -8.93 17.16 -7.79
N SER A 286 -9.09 15.90 -7.41
CA SER A 286 -8.92 14.74 -8.29
C SER A 286 -10.17 13.87 -8.28
N ALA A 287 -10.47 13.24 -9.42
CA ALA A 287 -11.52 12.25 -9.55
C ALA A 287 -11.02 11.07 -10.40
N ALA A 288 -11.45 9.86 -10.07
CA ALA A 288 -11.10 8.65 -10.79
C ALA A 288 -12.33 7.78 -11.04
N LEU A 289 -12.35 7.13 -12.21
CA LEU A 289 -13.28 6.05 -12.56
C LEU A 289 -12.49 4.76 -12.73
N HIS A 290 -12.97 3.69 -12.11
CA HIS A 290 -12.29 2.41 -12.01
C HIS A 290 -13.25 1.26 -12.32
N GLU A 291 -12.85 0.29 -13.15
CA GLU A 291 -13.64 -0.91 -13.41
C GLU A 291 -13.29 -2.02 -12.43
N VAL A 292 -14.26 -2.47 -11.65
CA VAL A 292 -14.18 -3.68 -10.80
C VAL A 292 -14.75 -4.85 -11.57
N SER A 293 -13.90 -5.79 -11.96
CA SER A 293 -14.30 -6.92 -12.81
C SER A 293 -13.64 -8.22 -12.36
N PRO A 294 -14.40 -9.22 -11.89
CA PRO A 294 -13.88 -10.54 -11.58
C PRO A 294 -13.58 -11.34 -12.86
N GLY A 295 -12.94 -12.49 -12.67
CA GLY A 295 -12.81 -13.50 -13.70
C GLY A 295 -14.15 -14.16 -14.07
N ALA A 296 -14.09 -15.14 -14.95
CA ALA A 296 -15.26 -15.92 -15.34
C ALA A 296 -15.73 -16.87 -14.24
N LEU A 297 -16.98 -17.31 -14.32
CA LEU A 297 -17.46 -18.43 -13.53
C LEU A 297 -16.65 -19.68 -13.89
N ASP A 298 -16.14 -20.35 -12.88
CA ASP A 298 -15.45 -21.62 -13.05
C ASP A 298 -16.49 -22.73 -13.26
N ARG A 299 -16.64 -23.19 -14.49
CA ARG A 299 -17.64 -24.18 -14.86
C ARG A 299 -17.38 -25.56 -14.26
N ASP A 300 -16.14 -25.86 -13.86
CA ASP A 300 -15.74 -27.16 -13.36
C ASP A 300 -15.80 -27.25 -11.82
N ALA A 301 -16.07 -26.15 -11.13
CA ALA A 301 -16.09 -26.06 -9.67
C ALA A 301 -17.50 -25.85 -9.14
N TYR A 302 -18.39 -26.82 -9.36
CA TYR A 302 -19.71 -26.84 -8.76
C TYR A 302 -19.75 -27.80 -7.55
N LEU A 303 -20.27 -27.31 -6.43
CA LEU A 303 -20.66 -28.14 -5.30
C LEU A 303 -22.18 -28.18 -5.24
N GLY A 304 -22.76 -29.37 -5.44
CA GLY A 304 -24.17 -29.59 -5.16
C GLY A 304 -24.44 -29.53 -3.65
N THR A 305 -25.64 -29.13 -3.24
CA THR A 305 -26.06 -29.11 -1.82
C THR A 305 -26.11 -30.51 -1.20
N ASN A 306 -26.22 -31.54 -2.00
CA ASN A 306 -25.92 -32.92 -1.62
C ASN A 306 -24.47 -33.19 -2.04
N LEU A 307 -23.56 -33.04 -1.10
CA LEU A 307 -22.13 -33.33 -1.25
C LEU A 307 -21.90 -34.68 -1.94
N GLY A 308 -21.79 -34.71 -3.26
CA GLY A 308 -21.57 -35.91 -4.04
C GLY A 308 -22.19 -35.95 -5.44
N ALA A 309 -23.10 -35.03 -5.78
CA ALA A 309 -23.62 -34.93 -7.14
C ALA A 309 -23.12 -33.64 -7.81
N PRO A 310 -22.42 -33.72 -8.95
CA PRO A 310 -22.11 -32.52 -9.73
C PRO A 310 -23.40 -31.83 -10.13
N ALA A 311 -23.55 -30.53 -9.81
CA ALA A 311 -24.64 -29.72 -10.34
C ALA A 311 -24.55 -29.75 -11.85
N THR A 312 -25.62 -30.15 -12.50
CA THR A 312 -25.63 -30.26 -13.97
C THR A 312 -25.51 -28.85 -14.58
N PRO A 313 -24.67 -28.66 -15.62
CA PRO A 313 -24.44 -27.38 -16.28
C PRO A 313 -25.69 -26.73 -16.91
N ALA A 314 -26.80 -27.47 -16.98
CA ALA A 314 -28.02 -27.01 -17.64
C ALA A 314 -28.68 -25.77 -17.01
N ASN A 315 -28.45 -25.53 -15.71
CA ASN A 315 -29.01 -24.38 -14.98
C ASN A 315 -28.06 -23.18 -14.87
N SER A 316 -26.88 -23.27 -15.47
CA SER A 316 -25.85 -22.23 -15.41
C SER A 316 -25.97 -21.15 -16.49
N ARG A 317 -27.06 -21.12 -17.27
CA ARG A 317 -27.21 -20.17 -18.39
C ARG A 317 -27.19 -18.72 -17.98
N ASP A 318 -27.63 -18.38 -16.77
CA ASP A 318 -27.62 -17.02 -16.26
C ASP A 318 -26.30 -16.63 -15.54
N ALA A 319 -25.48 -17.61 -15.17
CA ALA A 319 -24.17 -17.37 -14.56
C ALA A 319 -23.04 -17.13 -15.59
N GLY A 320 -23.36 -17.11 -16.88
CA GLY A 320 -22.38 -17.13 -17.97
C GLY A 320 -21.59 -15.84 -18.19
N ARG A 321 -21.94 -14.73 -17.55
CA ARG A 321 -21.20 -13.46 -17.67
C ARG A 321 -20.69 -13.04 -16.30
N ALA A 322 -19.37 -12.82 -16.21
CA ALA A 322 -18.80 -12.22 -15.03
C ALA A 322 -19.44 -10.84 -14.78
N PRO A 323 -19.98 -10.57 -13.57
CA PRO A 323 -20.51 -9.26 -13.26
C PRO A 323 -19.38 -8.22 -13.31
N SER A 324 -19.69 -6.99 -13.68
CA SER A 324 -18.77 -5.87 -13.56
C SER A 324 -19.50 -4.69 -12.91
N ALA A 325 -18.73 -3.86 -12.22
CA ALA A 325 -19.21 -2.64 -11.62
C ALA A 325 -18.19 -1.53 -11.88
N TYR A 326 -18.65 -0.28 -11.84
CA TYR A 326 -17.77 0.87 -11.94
C TYR A 326 -17.63 1.52 -10.57
N GLY A 327 -16.41 1.46 -10.04
CA GLY A 327 -15.98 2.19 -8.86
C GLY A 327 -15.59 3.62 -9.22
N TRP A 328 -15.58 4.48 -8.23
CA TRP A 328 -15.17 5.87 -8.37
C TRP A 328 -14.53 6.38 -7.09
N ALA A 329 -13.64 7.35 -7.23
CA ALA A 329 -13.04 8.05 -6.10
C ALA A 329 -12.94 9.54 -6.38
N VAL A 330 -13.01 10.34 -5.31
CA VAL A 330 -12.72 11.76 -5.33
C VAL A 330 -11.74 12.10 -4.21
N GLN A 331 -10.88 13.08 -4.46
CA GLN A 331 -9.90 13.56 -3.50
C GLN A 331 -9.80 15.07 -3.56
N GLY A 332 -9.68 15.70 -2.39
CA GLY A 332 -9.28 17.08 -2.23
C GLY A 332 -8.00 17.20 -1.43
N GLY A 333 -7.09 18.06 -1.84
CA GLY A 333 -5.85 18.31 -1.15
C GLY A 333 -5.46 19.79 -1.13
N VAL A 334 -4.87 20.23 -0.03
CA VAL A 334 -4.33 21.59 0.16
C VAL A 334 -2.92 21.49 0.72
N LYS A 335 -2.01 22.21 0.10
CA LYS A 335 -0.66 22.49 0.59
C LYS A 335 -0.56 23.95 0.98
N VAL A 336 -0.06 24.25 2.16
CA VAL A 336 0.18 25.63 2.60
C VAL A 336 1.66 25.79 2.98
N ASN A 337 2.31 26.78 2.36
CA ASN A 337 3.62 27.24 2.79
C ASN A 337 3.41 28.17 3.98
N LEU A 338 3.83 27.75 5.16
CA LEU A 338 3.54 28.49 6.40
C LEU A 338 4.50 29.67 6.58
N PRO A 339 4.04 30.79 7.12
CA PRO A 339 4.88 31.98 7.36
C PRO A 339 5.79 31.82 8.59
N SER A 340 5.69 30.72 9.34
CA SER A 340 6.46 30.47 10.57
C SER A 340 7.96 30.28 10.33
N GLY A 341 8.36 29.86 9.13
CA GLY A 341 9.77 29.73 8.76
C GLY A 341 9.95 29.30 7.30
N PRO A 342 11.14 29.52 6.73
CA PRO A 342 11.45 29.06 5.39
C PRO A 342 11.41 27.53 5.30
N GLY A 343 10.49 27.01 4.48
CA GLY A 343 10.33 25.56 4.28
C GLY A 343 9.23 24.93 5.11
N ASP A 344 8.65 25.63 6.08
CA ASP A 344 7.52 25.15 6.85
C ASP A 344 6.31 24.91 5.95
N THR A 345 5.75 23.73 6.04
CA THR A 345 4.72 23.31 5.09
C THR A 345 3.67 22.44 5.78
N LEU A 346 2.42 22.74 5.53
CA LEU A 346 1.26 21.95 5.96
C LEU A 346 0.60 21.30 4.74
N TYR A 347 0.32 19.99 4.82
CA TYR A 347 -0.53 19.27 3.90
C TYR A 347 -1.81 18.80 4.59
N LEU A 348 -2.91 18.97 3.91
CA LEU A 348 -4.23 18.43 4.24
C LEU A 348 -4.74 17.68 3.02
N GLN A 349 -5.23 16.46 3.21
CA GLN A 349 -5.79 15.66 2.13
C GLN A 349 -6.94 14.83 2.67
N ALA A 350 -8.01 14.70 1.90
CA ALA A 350 -9.10 13.77 2.17
C ALA A 350 -9.57 13.12 0.88
N ALA A 351 -9.92 11.84 0.93
CA ALA A 351 -10.43 11.07 -0.19
C ALA A 351 -11.62 10.21 0.24
N TYR A 352 -12.56 10.02 -0.68
CA TYR A 352 -13.71 9.13 -0.54
C TYR A 352 -13.93 8.37 -1.84
N GLY A 353 -14.35 7.09 -1.72
CA GLY A 353 -14.64 6.30 -2.91
C GLY A 353 -15.47 5.06 -2.64
N ALA A 354 -15.96 4.48 -3.71
CA ALA A 354 -16.69 3.21 -3.72
C ALA A 354 -16.04 2.27 -4.75
N GLY A 355 -15.68 1.06 -4.36
CA GLY A 355 -14.96 0.12 -5.20
C GLY A 355 -13.54 0.55 -5.56
N THR A 356 -12.90 1.34 -4.70
CA THR A 356 -11.64 2.03 -5.01
C THR A 356 -10.78 2.24 -3.75
N ALA A 357 -10.60 1.19 -2.95
CA ALA A 357 -9.92 1.27 -1.66
C ALA A 357 -8.49 1.86 -1.75
N LEU A 358 -7.75 1.57 -2.82
CA LEU A 358 -6.41 2.10 -3.03
C LEU A 358 -6.39 3.58 -3.43
N TYR A 359 -7.45 4.11 -4.04
CA TYR A 359 -7.58 5.54 -4.32
C TYR A 359 -7.81 6.36 -3.05
N THR A 360 -8.38 5.76 -2.01
CA THR A 360 -8.49 6.38 -0.69
C THR A 360 -7.28 6.10 0.22
N GLY A 361 -6.30 5.33 -0.28
CA GLY A 361 -5.12 4.98 0.49
C GLY A 361 -5.34 3.93 1.57
N LEU A 362 -6.35 3.09 1.40
CA LEU A 362 -6.65 1.93 2.22
C LEU A 362 -6.54 0.65 1.36
N PRO A 363 -5.53 -0.20 1.53
CA PRO A 363 -4.36 -0.08 2.41
C PRO A 363 -3.38 0.99 1.93
N ALA A 364 -2.57 1.50 2.85
CA ALA A 364 -1.40 2.28 2.46
C ALA A 364 -0.52 1.40 1.56
N TYR A 365 -0.24 1.86 0.35
CA TYR A 365 0.41 1.06 -0.67
C TYR A 365 1.73 1.71 -1.10
N ASN A 366 2.80 0.97 -1.01
CA ASN A 366 4.11 1.46 -1.42
C ASN A 366 4.60 0.71 -2.66
N GLY A 367 4.14 1.17 -3.81
CA GLY A 367 4.46 0.54 -5.09
C GLY A 367 3.72 -0.79 -5.30
N PRO A 368 4.26 -1.73 -6.09
CA PRO A 368 3.63 -3.01 -6.37
C PRO A 368 3.47 -3.91 -5.14
N TYR A 369 3.72 -3.38 -3.95
CA TYR A 369 3.84 -4.15 -2.73
C TYR A 369 2.92 -3.62 -1.64
N ALA A 370 2.04 -4.48 -1.15
CA ALA A 370 1.21 -4.17 0.00
C ALA A 370 2.09 -3.70 1.16
N GLN A 371 1.77 -2.54 1.72
CA GLN A 371 2.47 -2.10 2.91
C GLN A 371 2.08 -2.92 4.10
N SER A 372 3.03 -3.69 4.56
CA SER A 372 2.94 -4.36 5.85
C SER A 372 3.43 -3.49 7.01
N ALA A 373 4.04 -2.34 6.73
CA ALA A 373 4.61 -1.46 7.76
C ALA A 373 3.59 -0.93 8.79
N THR A 374 2.31 -0.90 8.43
CA THR A 374 1.21 -0.53 9.33
C THR A 374 0.40 -1.72 9.84
N ALA A 375 0.71 -2.94 9.43
CA ALA A 375 0.07 -4.14 9.94
C ALA A 375 0.55 -4.41 11.37
N ILE A 376 -0.38 -4.73 12.26
CA ILE A 376 -0.09 -5.01 13.66
C ILE A 376 0.15 -6.50 13.82
N GLN A 377 1.37 -6.86 14.24
CA GLN A 377 1.76 -8.25 14.40
C GLN A 377 0.98 -8.96 15.48
N GLY A 378 0.56 -10.18 15.17
CA GLY A 378 -0.21 -10.98 16.09
C GLY A 378 -1.57 -10.39 16.43
N ALA A 379 -2.06 -9.46 15.63
CA ALA A 379 -3.42 -8.97 15.74
C ALA A 379 -4.40 -10.13 15.54
N PRO A 380 -5.51 -10.19 16.33
CA PRO A 380 -6.54 -11.22 16.19
C PRO A 380 -7.39 -11.02 14.94
N PHE A 381 -7.29 -9.88 14.29
CA PHE A 381 -7.94 -9.57 13.02
C PHE A 381 -7.07 -8.66 12.15
N THR A 382 -7.33 -8.72 10.85
CA THR A 382 -6.81 -7.78 9.85
C THR A 382 -7.99 -7.08 9.18
N GLN A 383 -7.78 -5.85 8.68
CA GLN A 383 -8.79 -5.22 7.84
C GLN A 383 -8.95 -5.99 6.53
N PHE A 384 -10.17 -6.29 6.17
CA PHE A 384 -10.49 -6.74 4.82
C PHE A 384 -10.62 -5.51 3.94
N LEU A 385 -9.71 -5.36 3.00
CA LEU A 385 -9.60 -4.19 2.13
C LEU A 385 -9.91 -4.64 0.69
N ASN A 386 -11.18 -4.82 0.42
CA ASN A 386 -11.68 -5.33 -0.85
C ASN A 386 -12.45 -4.24 -1.58
N ASP A 387 -12.25 -4.09 -2.90
CA ASP A 387 -13.02 -3.15 -3.72
C ASP A 387 -14.50 -3.53 -3.79
N ALA A 388 -14.78 -4.83 -3.77
CA ALA A 388 -16.15 -5.33 -3.82
C ALA A 388 -16.31 -6.69 -3.14
N VAL A 389 -17.55 -7.02 -2.84
CA VAL A 389 -18.02 -8.36 -2.44
C VAL A 389 -18.96 -8.87 -3.51
N LEU A 390 -18.74 -10.07 -4.02
CA LEU A 390 -19.70 -10.73 -4.89
C LEU A 390 -20.83 -11.30 -4.03
N ASN A 391 -22.06 -10.81 -4.22
CA ASN A 391 -23.21 -11.32 -3.49
C ASN A 391 -23.60 -12.69 -4.05
N PRO A 392 -23.53 -13.77 -3.23
CA PRO A 392 -23.80 -15.14 -3.70
C PRO A 392 -25.25 -15.39 -4.08
N LEU A 393 -26.19 -14.56 -3.60
CA LEU A 393 -27.63 -14.70 -3.89
C LEU A 393 -28.02 -14.05 -5.22
N THR A 394 -27.41 -12.90 -5.53
CA THR A 394 -27.81 -12.07 -6.69
C THR A 394 -26.82 -12.14 -7.83
N ASN A 395 -25.64 -12.74 -7.61
CA ASN A 395 -24.50 -12.73 -8.55
C ASN A 395 -24.11 -11.30 -9.01
N ARG A 396 -24.26 -10.32 -8.12
CA ARG A 396 -23.88 -8.92 -8.37
C ARG A 396 -22.71 -8.51 -7.49
N LEU A 397 -21.86 -7.65 -8.02
CA LEU A 397 -20.81 -7.00 -7.24
C LEU A 397 -21.44 -5.89 -6.39
N GLU A 398 -21.18 -5.95 -5.11
CA GLU A 398 -21.51 -4.92 -4.13
C GLU A 398 -20.22 -4.18 -3.76
N LEU A 399 -20.13 -2.91 -4.16
CA LEU A 399 -18.94 -2.11 -3.94
C LEU A 399 -18.76 -1.79 -2.46
N SER A 400 -17.55 -1.88 -1.99
CA SER A 400 -17.17 -1.40 -0.66
C SER A 400 -16.90 0.10 -0.73
N THR A 401 -17.19 0.82 0.35
CA THR A 401 -16.90 2.24 0.47
C THR A 401 -15.71 2.49 1.39
N SER A 402 -14.94 3.50 1.08
CA SER A 402 -13.78 3.88 1.88
C SER A 402 -13.60 5.39 1.96
N PHE A 403 -13.06 5.84 3.09
CA PHE A 403 -12.72 7.23 3.37
C PHE A 403 -11.34 7.30 3.99
N SER A 404 -10.59 8.36 3.68
CA SER A 404 -9.38 8.71 4.41
C SER A 404 -9.21 10.21 4.55
N GLY A 405 -8.59 10.62 5.65
CA GLY A 405 -8.14 12.00 5.88
C GLY A 405 -6.72 11.98 6.44
N THR A 406 -5.88 12.89 5.98
CA THR A 406 -4.47 12.99 6.39
C THR A 406 -4.08 14.45 6.57
N ILE A 407 -3.35 14.69 7.64
CA ILE A 407 -2.68 15.97 7.94
C ILE A 407 -1.20 15.70 8.15
N SER A 408 -0.33 16.54 7.58
CA SER A 408 1.11 16.44 7.79
C SER A 408 1.75 17.82 7.81
N LEU A 409 2.53 18.08 8.84
CA LEU A 409 3.22 19.35 9.09
C LEU A 409 4.72 19.10 9.10
N LEU A 410 5.47 19.87 8.31
CA LEU A 410 6.91 19.98 8.38
C LEU A 410 7.29 21.32 8.99
N HIS A 411 8.19 21.31 9.98
CA HIS A 411 8.71 22.52 10.63
C HIS A 411 10.23 22.48 10.76
N TYR A 412 10.88 23.61 10.45
CA TYR A 412 12.31 23.82 10.59
C TYR A 412 12.61 24.61 11.87
N TRP A 413 13.16 23.97 12.88
CA TRP A 413 13.62 24.59 14.11
C TRP A 413 14.86 25.45 13.87
N THR A 414 15.74 24.95 13.02
CA THR A 414 16.96 25.61 12.53
C THR A 414 17.20 25.17 11.08
N PRO A 415 18.13 25.78 10.35
CA PRO A 415 18.49 25.28 9.01
C PRO A 415 18.97 23.82 8.97
N SER A 416 19.44 23.29 10.10
CA SER A 416 19.96 21.92 10.21
C SER A 416 19.05 20.96 11.00
N VAL A 417 18.00 21.44 11.66
CA VAL A 417 17.10 20.61 12.46
C VAL A 417 15.66 20.84 12.03
N ARG A 418 14.99 19.77 11.62
CA ARG A 418 13.58 19.80 11.25
C ARG A 418 12.83 18.63 11.87
N SER A 419 11.55 18.79 12.00
CA SER A 419 10.64 17.74 12.44
C SER A 419 9.39 17.73 11.57
N ALA A 420 8.79 16.55 11.42
CA ALA A 420 7.46 16.43 10.89
C ALA A 420 6.53 15.78 11.93
N ALA A 421 5.28 16.23 11.94
CA ALA A 421 4.20 15.59 12.67
C ALA A 421 3.08 15.27 11.67
N PHE A 422 2.56 14.06 11.73
CA PHE A 422 1.54 13.60 10.80
C PHE A 422 0.51 12.73 11.50
N ALA A 423 -0.71 12.81 11.01
CA ALA A 423 -1.81 11.96 11.49
C ALA A 423 -2.73 11.60 10.32
N SER A 424 -3.35 10.44 10.41
CA SER A 424 -4.37 10.02 9.45
C SER A 424 -5.43 9.16 10.10
N TYR A 425 -6.63 9.24 9.52
CA TYR A 425 -7.77 8.41 9.86
C TYR A 425 -8.43 7.91 8.59
N GLY A 426 -8.89 6.67 8.60
CA GLY A 426 -9.65 6.12 7.48
C GLY A 426 -10.55 4.97 7.89
N GLU A 427 -11.60 4.81 7.13
CA GLU A 427 -12.65 3.83 7.32
C GLU A 427 -12.87 2.99 6.07
N MET A 428 -13.29 1.77 6.29
CA MET A 428 -13.75 0.84 5.26
C MET A 428 -15.08 0.26 5.70
N ALA A 429 -16.08 0.35 4.84
CA ALA A 429 -17.40 -0.21 5.08
C ALA A 429 -17.85 -1.06 3.88
N PHE A 430 -18.51 -2.17 4.17
CA PHE A 430 -19.08 -3.07 3.19
C PHE A 430 -20.54 -2.72 2.93
N ALA A 431 -21.03 -3.11 1.74
CA ALA A 431 -22.45 -2.91 1.41
C ALA A 431 -23.35 -3.59 2.42
N PRO A 432 -24.48 -2.95 2.79
CA PRO A 432 -25.44 -3.53 3.71
C PRO A 432 -25.92 -4.90 3.21
N GLY A 433 -25.86 -5.92 4.08
CA GLY A 433 -26.26 -7.28 3.72
C GLY A 433 -25.17 -8.17 3.10
N ALA A 434 -24.05 -7.60 2.61
CA ALA A 434 -22.97 -8.39 2.00
C ALA A 434 -22.45 -9.49 2.96
N ARG A 435 -22.22 -9.14 4.22
CA ARG A 435 -21.78 -10.08 5.23
C ARG A 435 -22.81 -11.18 5.52
N LEU A 436 -24.10 -10.84 5.53
CA LEU A 436 -25.19 -11.79 5.74
C LEU A 436 -25.27 -12.77 4.55
N ALA A 437 -25.24 -12.25 3.33
CA ALA A 437 -25.28 -13.06 2.11
C ALA A 437 -24.09 -14.06 2.04
N GLN A 438 -22.88 -13.60 2.39
CA GLN A 438 -21.70 -14.47 2.49
C GLN A 438 -21.86 -15.48 3.64
N GLY A 439 -22.52 -15.11 4.72
CA GLY A 439 -22.82 -16.01 5.83
C GLY A 439 -23.73 -17.17 5.43
N LEU A 440 -24.72 -16.92 4.58
CA LEU A 440 -25.57 -17.98 4.01
C LEU A 440 -24.76 -18.95 3.14
N ALA A 441 -23.83 -18.44 2.35
CA ALA A 441 -22.91 -19.29 1.60
C ALA A 441 -21.96 -20.09 2.49
N SER A 442 -21.56 -19.53 3.62
CA SER A 442 -20.68 -20.21 4.61
C SER A 442 -21.27 -21.50 5.15
N ARG A 443 -22.59 -21.62 5.19
CA ARG A 443 -23.28 -22.84 5.61
C ARG A 443 -22.93 -24.03 4.71
N VAL A 444 -22.73 -23.79 3.43
CA VAL A 444 -22.41 -24.82 2.45
C VAL A 444 -20.90 -24.95 2.26
N THR A 445 -20.18 -23.85 2.25
CA THR A 445 -18.73 -23.83 1.99
C THR A 445 -17.89 -24.14 3.22
N GLY A 446 -18.44 -23.99 4.41
CA GLY A 446 -17.69 -24.11 5.67
C GLY A 446 -16.70 -22.97 5.94
N THR A 447 -16.68 -21.93 5.08
CA THR A 447 -15.74 -20.81 5.16
C THR A 447 -16.47 -19.46 5.10
N GLY A 448 -15.77 -18.37 5.44
CA GLY A 448 -16.34 -17.04 5.41
C GLY A 448 -16.76 -16.53 6.80
N PRO A 449 -17.78 -15.65 6.89
CA PRO A 449 -18.18 -15.05 8.16
C PRO A 449 -18.84 -16.03 9.16
N GLY A 450 -19.15 -17.24 8.74
CA GLY A 450 -19.92 -18.21 9.53
C GLY A 450 -21.42 -18.14 9.26
N GLU A 451 -22.17 -19.11 9.76
CA GLU A 451 -23.62 -19.24 9.55
C GLU A 451 -24.36 -18.12 10.31
N PRO A 452 -25.27 -17.36 9.65
CA PRO A 452 -26.05 -16.31 10.29
C PRO A 452 -26.87 -16.83 11.47
N GLY A 453 -26.99 -16.01 12.51
CA GLY A 453 -27.68 -16.38 13.75
C GLY A 453 -26.81 -17.12 14.77
N THR A 454 -25.62 -17.60 14.37
CA THR A 454 -24.69 -18.23 15.30
C THR A 454 -23.85 -17.20 16.07
N ARG A 455 -23.40 -17.57 17.27
CA ARG A 455 -22.47 -16.75 18.06
C ARG A 455 -21.13 -16.59 17.33
N PHE A 456 -20.70 -17.61 16.55
CA PHE A 456 -19.49 -17.53 15.72
C PHE A 456 -19.64 -16.44 14.64
N PHE A 457 -20.76 -16.41 13.92
CA PHE A 457 -21.05 -15.33 12.99
C PHE A 457 -21.00 -13.96 13.66
N ALA A 458 -21.58 -13.85 14.85
CA ALA A 458 -21.57 -12.58 15.61
C ALA A 458 -20.16 -12.13 16.02
N LEU A 459 -19.22 -13.05 16.21
CA LEU A 459 -17.86 -12.78 16.71
C LEU A 459 -16.74 -12.99 15.66
N ASN A 460 -17.07 -13.33 14.42
CA ASN A 460 -16.09 -13.46 13.36
C ASN A 460 -15.75 -12.08 12.77
N GLN A 461 -14.49 -11.90 12.35
CA GLN A 461 -13.98 -10.63 11.80
C GLN A 461 -14.36 -10.38 10.33
N VAL A 462 -14.74 -11.43 9.59
CA VAL A 462 -14.90 -11.36 8.13
C VAL A 462 -15.97 -10.36 7.73
N LEU A 463 -15.64 -9.45 6.81
CA LEU A 463 -16.53 -8.41 6.27
C LEU A 463 -17.18 -7.53 7.35
N ARG A 464 -16.40 -7.11 8.34
CA ARG A 464 -16.81 -6.10 9.30
C ARG A 464 -16.23 -4.75 8.94
N ASP A 465 -17.05 -3.74 9.09
CA ASP A 465 -16.63 -2.36 8.92
C ASP A 465 -15.55 -2.01 9.94
N SER A 466 -14.50 -1.37 9.44
CA SER A 466 -13.28 -1.16 10.21
C SER A 466 -12.70 0.23 9.99
N TYR A 467 -11.87 0.65 10.92
CA TYR A 467 -11.13 1.90 10.83
C TYR A 467 -9.64 1.70 11.11
N ARG A 468 -8.84 2.63 10.64
CA ARG A 468 -7.44 2.78 11.02
C ARG A 468 -7.18 4.22 11.42
N PHE A 469 -6.49 4.39 12.53
CA PHE A 469 -5.94 5.65 13.00
C PHE A 469 -4.43 5.53 13.10
N LEU A 470 -3.72 6.57 12.68
CA LEU A 470 -2.28 6.65 12.79
C LEU A 470 -1.88 8.06 13.20
N ILE A 471 -0.91 8.17 14.08
CA ILE A 471 -0.21 9.41 14.42
C ILE A 471 1.27 9.14 14.53
N GLY A 472 2.10 10.03 14.00
CA GLY A 472 3.55 9.91 14.05
C GLY A 472 4.24 11.26 14.05
N ALA A 473 5.48 11.22 14.46
CA ALA A 473 6.37 12.37 14.37
C ALA A 473 7.82 11.91 14.19
N ASN A 474 8.62 12.76 13.58
CA ASN A 474 10.05 12.54 13.43
C ASN A 474 10.85 13.79 13.80
N LEU A 475 12.13 13.57 14.05
CA LEU A 475 13.14 14.60 14.22
C LEU A 475 14.32 14.24 13.33
N ILE A 476 14.77 15.18 12.52
CA ILE A 476 15.86 15.01 11.56
C ILE A 476 16.90 16.10 11.79
N TRP A 477 18.15 15.68 11.96
CA TRP A 477 19.32 16.52 11.98
C TRP A 477 20.11 16.37 10.70
N SER A 478 20.39 17.48 10.02
CA SER A 478 21.15 17.55 8.78
C SER A 478 22.46 18.32 9.05
N PRO A 479 23.53 17.65 9.52
CA PRO A 479 24.81 18.31 9.77
C PRO A 479 25.41 18.93 8.51
N THR A 480 25.10 18.37 7.35
CA THR A 480 25.41 18.93 6.04
C THR A 480 24.16 18.88 5.14
N LYS A 481 24.14 19.63 4.03
CA LYS A 481 22.98 19.74 3.14
C LYS A 481 22.50 18.40 2.53
N GLU A 482 23.36 17.42 2.48
CA GLU A 482 23.11 16.14 1.78
C GLU A 482 23.09 14.95 2.73
N PHE A 483 23.18 15.18 4.05
CA PHE A 483 23.29 14.11 5.03
C PHE A 483 22.28 14.32 6.17
N ASP A 484 21.43 13.32 6.37
CA ASP A 484 20.37 13.32 7.37
C ASP A 484 20.53 12.16 8.36
N ILE A 485 20.35 12.46 9.64
CA ILE A 485 20.20 11.49 10.72
C ILE A 485 18.87 11.78 11.39
N GLY A 486 18.03 10.78 11.60
CA GLY A 486 16.71 11.01 12.17
C GLY A 486 16.13 9.83 12.91
N LEU A 487 15.16 10.16 13.76
CA LEU A 487 14.31 9.22 14.49
C LEU A 487 12.84 9.52 14.17
N GLU A 488 12.04 8.46 14.04
CA GLU A 488 10.59 8.55 13.84
C GLU A 488 9.90 7.61 14.79
N ALA A 489 8.79 8.05 15.37
CA ALA A 489 7.88 7.24 16.15
C ALA A 489 6.48 7.30 15.56
N ILE A 490 5.81 6.16 15.46
CA ILE A 490 4.48 6.02 14.90
C ILE A 490 3.64 5.17 15.87
N TYR A 491 2.44 5.65 16.19
CA TYR A 491 1.39 4.88 16.83
C TYR A 491 0.32 4.55 15.80
N THR A 492 -0.07 3.29 15.70
CA THR A 492 -1.13 2.82 14.80
C THR A 492 -2.17 2.07 15.60
N ARG A 493 -3.44 2.34 15.34
CA ARG A 493 -4.57 1.60 15.86
C ARG A 493 -5.46 1.15 14.71
N THR A 494 -5.82 -0.13 14.70
CA THR A 494 -6.82 -0.70 13.79
C THR A 494 -7.96 -1.25 14.62
N GLY A 495 -9.20 -0.94 14.26
CA GLY A 495 -10.37 -1.36 15.01
C GLY A 495 -11.59 -1.60 14.13
N LEU A 496 -12.62 -2.14 14.75
CA LEU A 496 -13.93 -2.28 14.17
C LEU A 496 -14.75 -1.02 14.45
N GLN A 497 -15.54 -0.58 13.48
CA GLN A 497 -16.48 0.53 13.69
C GLN A 497 -17.55 0.16 14.73
N SER A 498 -17.94 -1.12 14.78
CA SER A 498 -18.89 -1.63 15.77
C SER A 498 -18.64 -3.08 16.14
N GLY A 499 -19.07 -3.46 17.34
CA GLY A 499 -18.99 -4.84 17.81
C GLY A 499 -17.61 -5.28 18.28
N ARG A 500 -17.44 -6.58 18.38
CA ARG A 500 -16.22 -7.25 18.86
C ARG A 500 -15.99 -8.52 18.05
N VAL A 501 -14.75 -8.97 18.00
CA VAL A 501 -14.34 -10.23 17.36
C VAL A 501 -13.56 -11.11 18.34
N LEU A 502 -13.47 -12.40 18.04
CA LEU A 502 -12.68 -13.36 18.81
C LEU A 502 -11.20 -12.98 18.84
N ASP A 503 -10.60 -13.03 20.00
CA ASP A 503 -9.14 -12.89 20.13
C ASP A 503 -8.48 -14.26 20.03
N LEU A 504 -8.33 -14.77 18.80
CA LEU A 504 -7.67 -16.04 18.52
C LEU A 504 -6.16 -15.98 18.65
N SER A 505 -5.59 -14.79 18.65
CA SER A 505 -4.12 -14.62 18.75
C SER A 505 -3.60 -14.83 20.16
N ARG A 506 -4.35 -14.40 21.16
CA ARG A 506 -4.01 -14.64 22.58
C ARG A 506 -4.67 -15.91 23.13
N PHE A 507 -5.79 -16.30 22.55
CA PHE A 507 -6.61 -17.43 22.99
C PHE A 507 -6.96 -18.35 21.81
N PRO A 508 -5.98 -19.10 21.26
CA PRO A 508 -6.15 -19.87 20.03
C PRO A 508 -7.10 -21.06 20.14
N ASN A 509 -7.38 -21.53 21.34
CA ASN A 509 -8.21 -22.72 21.56
C ASN A 509 -9.74 -22.47 21.52
N GLN A 510 -10.16 -21.28 21.12
CA GLN A 510 -11.57 -20.94 20.96
C GLN A 510 -12.12 -21.49 19.65
N THR A 511 -12.56 -22.74 19.62
CA THR A 511 -13.18 -23.37 18.45
C THR A 511 -14.62 -22.89 18.23
N ALA A 512 -15.15 -23.07 17.02
CA ALA A 512 -16.54 -22.69 16.72
C ALA A 512 -17.54 -23.41 17.63
N ALA A 513 -17.32 -24.68 17.97
CA ALA A 513 -18.17 -25.43 18.89
C ALA A 513 -18.16 -24.84 20.31
N PHE A 514 -16.96 -24.46 20.79
CA PHE A 514 -16.81 -23.77 22.08
C PHE A 514 -17.42 -22.37 22.06
N VAL A 515 -17.21 -21.62 20.98
CA VAL A 515 -17.75 -20.28 20.79
C VAL A 515 -19.27 -20.27 20.76
N ASN A 516 -19.91 -21.25 20.16
CA ASN A 516 -21.35 -21.33 20.03
C ASN A 516 -22.07 -21.84 21.29
N ASN A 517 -21.34 -22.30 22.30
CA ASN A 517 -21.95 -22.64 23.59
C ASN A 517 -22.12 -21.38 24.46
N PRO A 518 -23.35 -20.94 24.76
CA PRO A 518 -23.62 -19.73 25.56
C PRO A 518 -23.01 -19.77 26.96
N ALA A 519 -22.82 -20.96 27.53
CA ALA A 519 -22.23 -21.13 28.86
C ALA A 519 -20.71 -20.84 28.88
N ASN A 520 -20.05 -20.83 27.75
CA ASN A 520 -18.61 -20.61 27.66
C ASN A 520 -18.26 -19.12 27.53
N ALA A 521 -17.38 -18.66 28.40
CA ALA A 521 -16.76 -17.34 28.26
C ALA A 521 -15.74 -17.39 27.10
N VAL A 522 -15.76 -16.38 26.23
CA VAL A 522 -14.81 -16.23 25.12
C VAL A 522 -14.13 -14.87 25.19
N ALA A 523 -12.85 -14.84 24.89
CA ALA A 523 -12.08 -13.61 24.82
C ALA A 523 -12.36 -12.90 23.50
N THR A 524 -12.65 -11.61 23.57
CA THR A 524 -12.98 -10.79 22.41
C THR A 524 -12.25 -9.45 22.44
N VAL A 525 -12.10 -8.84 21.27
CA VAL A 525 -11.41 -7.57 21.08
C VAL A 525 -12.15 -6.73 20.03
N SER A 526 -12.10 -5.40 20.15
CA SER A 526 -12.67 -4.47 19.16
C SER A 526 -11.62 -3.63 18.43
N GLY A 527 -10.39 -3.65 18.90
CA GLY A 527 -9.29 -2.91 18.27
C GLY A 527 -7.95 -3.34 18.84
N VAL A 528 -6.92 -3.12 18.06
CA VAL A 528 -5.51 -3.43 18.37
C VAL A 528 -4.65 -2.25 18.03
N ASP A 529 -3.53 -2.09 18.71
CA ASP A 529 -2.60 -1.00 18.50
C ASP A 529 -1.14 -1.48 18.54
N ALA A 530 -0.28 -0.71 17.92
CA ALA A 530 1.15 -0.91 17.93
C ALA A 530 1.90 0.42 17.92
N VAL A 531 3.11 0.40 18.47
CA VAL A 531 4.08 1.49 18.37
C VAL A 531 5.25 1.01 17.52
N GLN A 532 5.65 1.83 16.57
CA GLN A 532 6.86 1.64 15.76
C GLN A 532 7.83 2.77 16.04
N VAL A 533 9.12 2.44 16.19
CA VAL A 533 10.20 3.42 16.28
C VAL A 533 11.22 3.09 15.19
N ARG A 534 11.68 4.10 14.49
CA ARG A 534 12.61 3.96 13.36
C ARG A 534 13.76 4.96 13.46
N ALA A 535 14.98 4.48 13.27
CA ALA A 535 16.14 5.31 13.04
C ALA A 535 16.52 5.29 11.56
N ARG A 536 17.01 6.42 11.04
CA ARG A 536 17.44 6.58 9.65
C ARG A 536 18.75 7.35 9.58
N VAL A 537 19.63 6.89 8.72
CA VAL A 537 20.79 7.64 8.23
C VAL A 537 20.72 7.66 6.71
N GLN A 538 20.85 8.84 6.11
CA GLN A 538 20.68 9.02 4.67
C GLN A 538 21.67 10.03 4.13
N ARG A 539 22.23 9.74 2.96
CA ARG A 539 22.95 10.69 2.13
C ARG A 539 22.32 10.79 0.75
N ASP A 540 22.01 12.00 0.34
CA ASP A 540 21.64 12.35 -1.03
C ASP A 540 22.86 12.84 -1.82
N PHE A 541 22.91 12.65 -3.13
CA PHE A 541 24.00 13.11 -4.02
C PHE A 541 23.51 13.43 -5.41
#